data_70e57e433dc0cbd24e564fb3f7326e95
#
_entry.id   70e57e433dc0cbd24e564fb3f7326e95
#
_cell.length_a   1.000
_cell.length_b   1.000
_cell.length_c   1.000
_cell.angle_alpha   90.00
_cell.angle_beta   90.00
_cell.angle_gamma   90.00
#
_symmetry.space_group_name_H-M   'P 1'
#
loop_
_entity.id
_entity.type
_entity.pdbx_description
1 polymer ?
#
loop_
_entity_poly.entity_id
_entity_poly.type
_entity_poly.pdbx_seq_one_letter_code
_entity_poly.pdbx_strand_id
1 'polypeptide(L)'
;NGERIAIGVPTNDGAQYDTGYVRVLDIVNGGWKQVGADFEGQARNEKLGLDVDLSSDGRTIAIGSQEKDGSGQDRGKISVYENNDDDWNQLGSSIYGKSDGDAAGRSVSLSSDGTVLALGAVGGDGQNIGAGYVQVYQFDGDEWIQLGSTIEGVNSDDRFGQSIDLTGDGMRIIIGAPKSDHSTVDSGQVKIFDFKEGDWVQAGPDLNGVSEGGQFGF
;
A
#
# COMPACT_ATOMS: atom_id res chain seq x y z
N ASN A 1 -7.92 -14.79 11.12
CA ASN A 1 -7.85 -16.11 11.78
C ASN A 1 -6.52 -16.85 11.54
N GLY A 2 -5.64 -16.34 10.64
CA GLY A 2 -4.33 -16.91 10.31
C GLY A 2 -4.38 -18.20 9.46
N GLU A 3 -5.51 -18.48 8.84
CA GLU A 3 -5.70 -19.66 7.98
C GLU A 3 -5.50 -19.34 6.51
N ARG A 4 -5.50 -18.04 6.12
CA ARG A 4 -5.28 -17.54 4.76
C ARG A 4 -4.04 -16.66 4.72
N ILE A 5 -3.22 -16.81 3.68
CA ILE A 5 -2.07 -15.97 3.39
C ILE A 5 -2.10 -15.50 1.94
N ALA A 6 -1.60 -14.28 1.70
CA ALA A 6 -1.32 -13.76 0.38
C ALA A 6 0.20 -13.63 0.19
N ILE A 7 0.70 -13.96 -0.99
CA ILE A 7 2.12 -13.95 -1.32
C ILE A 7 2.30 -13.16 -2.62
N GLY A 8 2.95 -12.00 -2.52
CA GLY A 8 3.37 -11.21 -3.68
C GLY A 8 4.74 -11.66 -4.20
N VAL A 9 4.90 -11.76 -5.51
CA VAL A 9 6.15 -12.11 -6.20
C VAL A 9 6.40 -11.12 -7.33
N PRO A 10 6.80 -9.88 -7.00
CA PRO A 10 6.80 -8.76 -7.95
C PRO A 10 7.83 -8.87 -9.08
N THR A 11 8.89 -9.66 -8.91
CA THR A 11 9.96 -9.82 -9.91
C THR A 11 9.86 -11.13 -10.70
N ASN A 12 8.69 -11.76 -10.69
CA ASN A 12 8.48 -12.95 -11.52
C ASN A 12 8.32 -12.57 -12.99
N ASP A 13 9.02 -13.30 -13.84
CA ASP A 13 8.87 -13.22 -15.30
C ASP A 13 7.67 -14.06 -15.74
N GLY A 14 6.49 -13.47 -15.78
CA GLY A 14 5.28 -14.10 -16.30
C GLY A 14 5.23 -14.10 -17.84
N ALA A 15 4.23 -13.43 -18.41
CA ALA A 15 4.14 -13.22 -19.85
C ALA A 15 5.24 -12.30 -20.40
N GLN A 16 5.83 -11.46 -19.54
CA GLN A 16 6.92 -10.52 -19.85
C GLN A 16 7.87 -10.42 -18.63
N TYR A 17 8.96 -9.66 -18.77
CA TYR A 17 9.96 -9.44 -17.72
C TYR A 17 9.36 -8.63 -16.55
N ASP A 18 9.56 -9.11 -15.31
CA ASP A 18 9.09 -8.49 -14.05
C ASP A 18 7.61 -8.09 -14.08
N THR A 19 6.72 -8.94 -14.60
CA THR A 19 5.26 -8.68 -14.52
C THR A 19 4.75 -8.82 -13.12
N GLY A 20 5.30 -9.77 -12.36
CA GLY A 20 4.87 -10.13 -11.02
C GLY A 20 3.57 -10.95 -11.00
N TYR A 21 3.31 -11.57 -9.85
CA TYR A 21 2.03 -12.21 -9.55
C TYR A 21 1.73 -12.22 -8.04
N VAL A 22 0.47 -12.47 -7.69
CA VAL A 22 0.04 -12.71 -6.31
C VAL A 22 -0.71 -14.02 -6.23
N ARG A 23 -0.41 -14.82 -5.20
CA ARG A 23 -1.09 -16.07 -4.89
C ARG A 23 -1.68 -16.03 -3.50
N VAL A 24 -2.92 -16.50 -3.37
CA VAL A 24 -3.60 -16.66 -2.10
C VAL A 24 -3.75 -18.15 -1.77
N LEU A 25 -3.43 -18.51 -0.54
CA LEU A 25 -3.45 -19.89 -0.06
C LEU A 25 -4.19 -19.98 1.28
N ASP A 26 -4.97 -21.04 1.46
CA ASP A 26 -5.56 -21.45 2.73
C ASP A 26 -4.83 -22.66 3.30
N ILE A 27 -4.74 -22.74 4.62
CA ILE A 27 -4.30 -23.97 5.30
C ILE A 27 -5.50 -24.90 5.53
N VAL A 28 -5.51 -26.05 4.87
CA VAL A 28 -6.60 -27.04 4.96
C VAL A 28 -6.02 -28.39 5.34
N ASN A 29 -6.43 -28.94 6.48
CA ASN A 29 -5.94 -30.22 7.00
C ASN A 29 -4.40 -30.33 7.09
N GLY A 30 -3.74 -29.20 7.42
CA GLY A 30 -2.27 -29.12 7.55
C GLY A 30 -1.51 -28.96 6.22
N GLY A 31 -2.20 -28.81 5.10
CA GLY A 31 -1.62 -28.54 3.79
C GLY A 31 -2.10 -27.21 3.21
N TRP A 32 -1.32 -26.60 2.30
CA TRP A 32 -1.70 -25.39 1.60
C TRP A 32 -2.56 -25.70 0.38
N LYS A 33 -3.71 -25.05 0.28
CA LYS A 33 -4.61 -25.11 -0.88
C LYS A 33 -4.73 -23.71 -1.48
N GLN A 34 -4.54 -23.59 -2.80
CA GLN A 34 -4.73 -22.33 -3.49
C GLN A 34 -6.21 -21.92 -3.53
N VAL A 35 -6.46 -20.62 -3.36
CA VAL A 35 -7.77 -19.98 -3.39
C VAL A 35 -7.87 -19.13 -4.64
N GLY A 36 -8.69 -19.56 -5.59
CA GLY A 36 -8.83 -18.91 -6.89
C GLY A 36 -7.61 -19.06 -7.79
N ALA A 37 -7.59 -18.32 -8.89
CA ALA A 37 -6.45 -18.21 -9.77
C ALA A 37 -5.42 -17.23 -9.22
N ASP A 38 -4.17 -17.31 -9.70
CA ASP A 38 -3.18 -16.28 -9.43
C ASP A 38 -3.61 -14.95 -10.07
N PHE A 39 -3.34 -13.84 -9.39
CA PHE A 39 -3.36 -12.53 -10.00
C PHE A 39 -2.06 -12.36 -10.78
N GLU A 40 -2.15 -12.17 -12.08
CA GLU A 40 -0.97 -12.07 -12.95
C GLU A 40 -0.81 -10.66 -13.51
N GLY A 41 0.39 -10.09 -13.37
CA GLY A 41 0.74 -8.84 -14.02
C GLY A 41 0.76 -9.00 -15.54
N GLN A 42 0.33 -7.98 -16.26
CA GLN A 42 0.13 -8.03 -17.71
C GLN A 42 1.19 -7.22 -18.47
N ALA A 43 1.81 -6.25 -17.80
CA ALA A 43 2.76 -5.34 -18.43
C ALA A 43 4.20 -5.59 -17.95
N ARG A 44 5.16 -5.35 -18.83
CA ARG A 44 6.58 -5.43 -18.50
C ARG A 44 6.93 -4.44 -17.37
N ASN A 45 7.61 -4.92 -16.33
CA ASN A 45 7.96 -4.19 -15.12
C ASN A 45 6.75 -3.67 -14.32
N GLU A 46 5.59 -4.26 -14.47
CA GLU A 46 4.41 -3.94 -13.66
C GLU A 46 4.63 -4.25 -12.18
N LYS A 47 5.40 -5.32 -11.90
CA LYS A 47 5.74 -5.77 -10.55
C LYS A 47 4.51 -5.92 -9.66
N LEU A 48 3.47 -6.57 -10.16
CA LEU A 48 2.26 -6.86 -9.38
C LEU A 48 2.62 -7.64 -8.12
N GLY A 49 2.08 -7.22 -6.97
CA GLY A 49 2.39 -7.82 -5.67
C GLY A 49 3.62 -7.21 -5.01
N LEU A 50 3.94 -5.93 -5.31
CA LEU A 50 4.96 -5.16 -4.56
C LEU A 50 4.67 -5.15 -3.07
N ASP A 51 3.41 -4.95 -2.73
CA ASP A 51 2.87 -5.10 -1.40
C ASP A 51 1.44 -5.63 -1.51
N VAL A 52 1.01 -6.39 -0.50
CA VAL A 52 -0.31 -7.01 -0.46
C VAL A 52 -0.81 -7.04 0.98
N ASP A 53 -2.09 -6.77 1.18
CA ASP A 53 -2.73 -6.90 2.47
C ASP A 53 -4.10 -7.57 2.38
N LEU A 54 -4.47 -8.33 3.41
CA LEU A 54 -5.72 -9.06 3.53
C LEU A 54 -6.56 -8.50 4.68
N SER A 55 -7.87 -8.36 4.45
CA SER A 55 -8.82 -8.16 5.54
C SER A 55 -8.76 -9.28 6.58
N SER A 56 -9.20 -9.02 7.81
CA SER A 56 -9.12 -10.00 8.91
C SER A 56 -9.83 -11.32 8.66
N ASP A 57 -10.87 -11.32 7.84
CA ASP A 57 -11.59 -12.52 7.42
C ASP A 57 -10.97 -13.17 6.17
N GLY A 58 -9.98 -12.52 5.55
CA GLY A 58 -9.30 -12.96 4.35
C GLY A 58 -10.15 -12.89 3.07
N ARG A 59 -11.28 -12.18 3.10
CA ARG A 59 -12.18 -12.08 1.93
C ARG A 59 -11.79 -10.95 0.99
N THR A 60 -11.15 -9.91 1.51
CA THR A 60 -10.70 -8.76 0.70
C THR A 60 -9.19 -8.75 0.64
N ILE A 61 -8.62 -8.52 -0.54
CA ILE A 61 -7.18 -8.34 -0.76
C ILE A 61 -6.92 -7.04 -1.50
N ALA A 62 -5.97 -6.24 -1.00
CA ALA A 62 -5.38 -5.12 -1.73
C ALA A 62 -4.04 -5.55 -2.33
N ILE A 63 -3.80 -5.17 -3.58
CA ILE A 63 -2.58 -5.51 -4.32
C ILE A 63 -1.99 -4.24 -4.91
N GLY A 64 -0.77 -3.91 -4.49
CA GLY A 64 0.03 -2.84 -5.06
C GLY A 64 0.89 -3.31 -6.24
N SER A 65 1.07 -2.44 -7.23
CA SER A 65 1.95 -2.65 -8.37
C SER A 65 2.63 -1.35 -8.78
N GLN A 66 3.83 -1.47 -9.33
CA GLN A 66 4.60 -0.33 -9.85
C GLN A 66 4.18 0.01 -11.28
N GLU A 67 2.94 -0.09 -11.68
CA GLU A 67 2.53 -0.03 -13.06
C GLU A 67 3.31 1.00 -13.89
N LYS A 68 4.05 0.49 -14.89
CA LYS A 68 4.46 1.28 -16.04
C LYS A 68 3.28 1.28 -17.01
N ASP A 69 2.44 2.31 -16.96
CA ASP A 69 1.56 2.54 -18.08
C ASP A 69 2.43 2.56 -19.35
N GLY A 70 1.96 2.06 -20.47
CA GLY A 70 2.76 1.92 -21.69
C GLY A 70 3.47 3.20 -22.19
N SER A 71 3.36 4.32 -21.47
CA SER A 71 4.07 5.59 -21.64
C SER A 71 5.39 5.67 -20.83
N GLY A 72 5.66 4.70 -19.97
CA GLY A 72 6.95 4.58 -19.27
C GLY A 72 7.03 5.31 -17.93
N GLN A 73 5.90 5.59 -17.32
CA GLN A 73 5.80 6.45 -16.16
C GLN A 73 5.28 5.65 -14.96
N ASP A 74 6.10 5.57 -13.91
CA ASP A 74 5.83 4.76 -12.72
C ASP A 74 4.84 5.46 -11.77
N ARG A 75 3.56 5.61 -12.18
CA ARG A 75 2.54 6.21 -11.31
C ARG A 75 2.20 5.31 -10.14
N GLY A 76 2.30 4.01 -10.37
CA GLY A 76 1.83 3.00 -9.44
C GLY A 76 0.31 2.81 -9.48
N LYS A 77 -0.13 1.63 -9.04
CA LYS A 77 -1.54 1.21 -9.09
C LYS A 77 -1.86 0.31 -7.91
N ILE A 78 -3.05 0.45 -7.39
CA ILE A 78 -3.62 -0.45 -6.40
C ILE A 78 -4.94 -0.98 -6.93
N SER A 79 -5.13 -2.29 -6.84
CA SER A 79 -6.40 -2.95 -7.14
C SER A 79 -6.86 -3.74 -5.91
N VAL A 80 -8.15 -3.69 -5.62
CA VAL A 80 -8.75 -4.42 -4.50
C VAL A 80 -9.70 -5.46 -5.05
N TYR A 81 -9.70 -6.65 -4.46
CA TYR A 81 -10.56 -7.76 -4.88
C TYR A 81 -11.25 -8.38 -3.70
N GLU A 82 -12.46 -8.88 -3.91
CA GLU A 82 -13.22 -9.68 -2.96
C GLU A 82 -13.33 -11.13 -3.43
N ASN A 83 -13.15 -12.07 -2.51
CA ASN A 83 -13.32 -13.49 -2.76
C ASN A 83 -14.78 -13.92 -2.58
N ASN A 84 -15.35 -14.47 -3.65
CA ASN A 84 -16.68 -15.04 -3.66
C ASN A 84 -16.57 -16.50 -4.19
N ASP A 85 -16.66 -17.48 -3.28
CA ASP A 85 -16.64 -18.91 -3.60
C ASP A 85 -15.42 -19.35 -4.46
N ASP A 86 -14.20 -19.00 -4.03
CA ASP A 86 -12.91 -19.22 -4.70
C ASP A 86 -12.68 -18.35 -5.97
N ASP A 87 -13.62 -17.46 -6.35
CA ASP A 87 -13.41 -16.46 -7.41
C ASP A 87 -13.10 -15.08 -6.81
N TRP A 88 -12.08 -14.40 -7.38
CA TRP A 88 -11.71 -13.04 -6.99
C TRP A 88 -12.32 -12.03 -7.95
N ASN A 89 -13.18 -11.17 -7.43
CA ASN A 89 -13.84 -10.11 -8.20
C ASN A 89 -13.31 -8.75 -7.76
N GLN A 90 -12.94 -7.89 -8.73
CA GLN A 90 -12.44 -6.56 -8.40
C GLN A 90 -13.54 -5.72 -7.75
N LEU A 91 -13.17 -5.04 -6.65
CA LEU A 91 -14.01 -4.07 -5.94
C LEU A 91 -13.67 -2.66 -6.41
N GLY A 92 -14.63 -2.02 -7.08
CA GLY A 92 -14.46 -0.68 -7.63
C GLY A 92 -13.37 -0.58 -8.69
N SER A 93 -13.03 0.63 -9.07
CA SER A 93 -11.95 0.90 -10.02
C SER A 93 -10.59 0.85 -9.34
N SER A 94 -9.54 0.53 -10.11
CA SER A 94 -8.16 0.62 -9.60
C SER A 94 -7.79 2.08 -9.28
N ILE A 95 -7.01 2.26 -8.22
CA ILE A 95 -6.51 3.56 -7.77
C ILE A 95 -5.09 3.75 -8.29
N TYR A 96 -4.79 4.93 -8.80
CA TYR A 96 -3.50 5.29 -9.37
C TYR A 96 -2.85 6.45 -8.61
N GLY A 97 -1.53 6.53 -8.66
CA GLY A 97 -0.81 7.73 -8.24
C GLY A 97 -1.26 8.98 -9.02
N LYS A 98 -1.13 10.15 -8.42
CA LYS A 98 -1.56 11.44 -9.01
C LYS A 98 -0.72 11.81 -10.23
N SER A 99 0.57 11.52 -10.17
CA SER A 99 1.56 11.93 -11.16
C SER A 99 2.54 10.81 -11.48
N ASP A 100 3.24 10.99 -12.56
CA ASP A 100 4.32 10.10 -13.00
C ASP A 100 5.44 10.07 -11.96
N GLY A 101 5.94 8.88 -11.65
CA GLY A 101 6.98 8.67 -10.65
C GLY A 101 6.48 8.56 -9.21
N ASP A 102 5.19 8.73 -8.93
CA ASP A 102 4.63 8.64 -7.57
C ASP A 102 4.86 7.29 -6.92
N ALA A 103 4.91 6.22 -7.71
CA ALA A 103 5.06 4.84 -7.23
C ALA A 103 4.00 4.48 -6.15
N ALA A 104 2.74 4.89 -6.37
CA ALA A 104 1.61 4.56 -5.49
C ALA A 104 1.41 3.05 -5.40
N GLY A 105 1.07 2.52 -4.21
CA GLY A 105 1.00 1.08 -3.97
C GLY A 105 2.35 0.45 -3.62
N ARG A 106 3.36 1.28 -3.31
CA ARG A 106 4.62 0.82 -2.71
C ARG A 106 4.36 0.16 -1.36
N SER A 107 3.37 0.65 -0.64
CA SER A 107 2.81 0.08 0.57
C SER A 107 1.29 0.19 0.52
N VAL A 108 0.59 -0.82 1.02
CA VAL A 108 -0.86 -0.88 1.12
C VAL A 108 -1.26 -1.42 2.49
N SER A 109 -2.38 -0.96 3.02
CA SER A 109 -2.96 -1.53 4.24
C SER A 109 -4.48 -1.44 4.22
N LEU A 110 -5.17 -2.50 4.67
CA LEU A 110 -6.62 -2.62 4.76
C LEU A 110 -7.08 -2.59 6.22
N SER A 111 -8.24 -1.99 6.46
CA SER A 111 -8.99 -2.20 7.70
C SER A 111 -9.39 -3.67 7.88
N SER A 112 -9.71 -4.06 9.10
CA SER A 112 -10.10 -5.44 9.42
C SER A 112 -11.28 -5.96 8.59
N ASP A 113 -12.23 -5.11 8.25
CA ASP A 113 -13.41 -5.43 7.45
C ASP A 113 -13.19 -5.25 5.93
N GLY A 114 -12.01 -4.79 5.51
CA GLY A 114 -11.65 -4.55 4.12
C GLY A 114 -12.34 -3.37 3.46
N THR A 115 -12.97 -2.47 4.22
CA THR A 115 -13.72 -1.32 3.69
C THR A 115 -12.92 -0.02 3.67
N VAL A 116 -11.79 0.05 4.38
CA VAL A 116 -10.85 1.19 4.36
C VAL A 116 -9.51 0.71 3.83
N LEU A 117 -8.95 1.44 2.87
CA LEU A 117 -7.67 1.17 2.22
C LEU A 117 -6.75 2.38 2.37
N ALA A 118 -5.53 2.17 2.82
CA ALA A 118 -4.46 3.15 2.72
C ALA A 118 -3.43 2.75 1.67
N LEU A 119 -2.85 3.72 1.00
CA LEU A 119 -1.76 3.55 0.05
C LEU A 119 -0.63 4.56 0.29
N GLY A 120 0.61 4.12 0.16
CA GLY A 120 1.80 4.97 0.15
C GLY A 120 2.31 5.21 -1.27
N ALA A 121 2.73 6.45 -1.53
CA ALA A 121 3.28 6.92 -2.81
C ALA A 121 4.62 7.63 -2.56
N VAL A 122 5.68 6.85 -2.49
CA VAL A 122 7.00 7.28 -1.98
C VAL A 122 7.78 8.22 -2.90
N GLY A 123 7.47 8.22 -4.20
CA GLY A 123 8.06 9.13 -5.18
C GLY A 123 7.22 10.37 -5.41
N GLY A 124 6.03 10.43 -4.80
CA GLY A 124 5.12 11.56 -4.99
C GLY A 124 5.65 12.86 -4.42
N ASP A 125 5.28 13.95 -5.07
CA ASP A 125 5.55 15.28 -4.57
C ASP A 125 4.52 15.63 -3.48
N GLY A 126 4.90 15.44 -2.21
CA GLY A 126 4.15 15.93 -1.06
C GLY A 126 4.24 17.46 -0.99
N GLN A 127 4.72 18.02 0.13
CA GLN A 127 5.01 19.44 0.21
C GLN A 127 6.27 19.85 -0.57
N ASN A 128 7.15 18.88 -0.85
CA ASN A 128 8.37 19.05 -1.65
C ASN A 128 8.58 17.85 -2.58
N ILE A 129 9.46 18.00 -3.56
CA ILE A 129 9.77 16.98 -4.58
C ILE A 129 10.23 15.68 -3.90
N GLY A 130 9.59 14.56 -4.23
CA GLY A 130 9.95 13.24 -3.70
C GLY A 130 9.71 13.06 -2.21
N ALA A 131 8.98 13.98 -1.55
CA ALA A 131 8.69 13.87 -0.12
C ALA A 131 7.85 12.65 0.22
N GLY A 132 7.07 12.17 -0.74
CA GLY A 132 6.07 11.11 -0.57
C GLY A 132 4.74 11.62 -0.03
N TYR A 133 3.71 10.81 -0.21
CA TYR A 133 2.39 11.06 0.39
C TYR A 133 1.67 9.74 0.69
N VAL A 134 0.62 9.84 1.50
CA VAL A 134 -0.31 8.75 1.79
C VAL A 134 -1.73 9.22 1.51
N GLN A 135 -2.53 8.36 0.90
CA GLN A 135 -3.96 8.56 0.71
C GLN A 135 -4.72 7.41 1.34
N VAL A 136 -5.87 7.73 1.92
CA VAL A 136 -6.78 6.74 2.49
C VAL A 136 -8.10 6.82 1.74
N TYR A 137 -8.72 5.68 1.50
CA TYR A 137 -9.98 5.54 0.78
C TYR A 137 -10.95 4.70 1.56
N GLN A 138 -12.24 4.96 1.40
CA GLN A 138 -13.32 4.14 1.90
C GLN A 138 -14.15 3.62 0.72
N PHE A 139 -14.48 2.34 0.76
CA PHE A 139 -15.40 1.73 -0.21
C PHE A 139 -16.83 2.09 0.14
N ASP A 140 -17.58 2.69 -0.81
CA ASP A 140 -18.96 3.11 -0.60
C ASP A 140 -20.00 2.06 -1.04
N GLY A 141 -19.52 0.91 -1.52
CA GLY A 141 -20.34 -0.18 -2.07
C GLY A 141 -20.24 -0.31 -3.60
N ASP A 142 -19.66 0.68 -4.28
CA ASP A 142 -19.46 0.72 -5.73
C ASP A 142 -18.02 1.13 -6.07
N GLU A 143 -17.51 2.21 -5.48
CA GLU A 143 -16.19 2.78 -5.76
C GLU A 143 -15.40 3.12 -4.49
N TRP A 144 -14.10 3.32 -4.66
CA TRP A 144 -13.19 3.78 -3.61
C TRP A 144 -13.16 5.30 -3.57
N ILE A 145 -13.73 5.88 -2.51
CA ILE A 145 -13.82 7.34 -2.32
C ILE A 145 -12.73 7.77 -1.33
N GLN A 146 -11.96 8.80 -1.68
CA GLN A 146 -10.91 9.30 -0.78
C GLN A 146 -11.49 9.76 0.56
N LEU A 147 -10.92 9.26 1.65
CA LEU A 147 -11.29 9.55 3.03
C LEU A 147 -10.36 10.60 3.62
N GLY A 148 -10.85 11.82 3.75
CA GLY A 148 -10.05 12.96 4.20
C GLY A 148 -9.06 13.49 3.16
N SER A 149 -8.21 14.40 3.59
CA SER A 149 -7.16 14.99 2.73
C SER A 149 -5.98 14.02 2.56
N THR A 150 -5.19 14.22 1.50
CA THR A 150 -3.89 13.54 1.35
C THR A 150 -2.98 13.92 2.52
N ILE A 151 -2.33 12.93 3.13
CA ILE A 151 -1.31 13.13 4.16
C ILE A 151 0.03 13.28 3.45
N GLU A 152 0.62 14.47 3.48
CA GLU A 152 1.80 14.79 2.70
C GLU A 152 3.09 14.69 3.53
N GLY A 153 4.13 14.09 2.94
CA GLY A 153 5.51 14.22 3.41
C GLY A 153 5.99 15.67 3.28
N VAL A 154 6.91 16.07 4.14
CA VAL A 154 7.36 17.49 4.24
C VAL A 154 8.69 17.71 3.52
N ASN A 155 9.69 16.88 3.78
CA ASN A 155 11.03 17.10 3.25
C ASN A 155 11.26 16.26 2.00
N SER A 156 12.06 16.79 1.09
CA SER A 156 12.41 16.08 -0.16
C SER A 156 13.12 14.77 0.15
N ASP A 157 12.76 13.74 -0.61
CA ASP A 157 13.37 12.42 -0.58
C ASP A 157 13.25 11.64 0.75
N ASP A 158 12.45 12.10 1.73
CA ASP A 158 12.18 11.40 3.00
C ASP A 158 11.50 10.05 2.80
N ARG A 159 10.87 9.83 1.62
CA ARG A 159 10.08 8.64 1.29
C ARG A 159 8.94 8.39 2.28
N PHE A 160 8.23 9.42 2.65
CA PHE A 160 7.03 9.32 3.48
C PHE A 160 5.99 8.40 2.81
N GLY A 161 5.47 7.43 3.56
CA GLY A 161 4.61 6.39 3.02
C GLY A 161 5.36 5.14 2.51
N GLN A 162 6.67 4.99 2.82
CA GLN A 162 7.43 3.77 2.48
C GLN A 162 6.86 2.53 3.19
N SER A 163 6.40 2.69 4.41
CA SER A 163 5.64 1.72 5.19
C SER A 163 4.42 2.40 5.77
N ILE A 164 3.30 1.71 5.79
CA ILE A 164 2.05 2.18 6.38
C ILE A 164 1.35 1.02 7.07
N ASP A 165 0.56 1.32 8.10
CA ASP A 165 -0.33 0.35 8.71
C ASP A 165 -1.57 1.06 9.28
N LEU A 166 -2.76 0.50 9.01
CA LEU A 166 -4.05 0.96 9.50
C LEU A 166 -4.46 0.16 10.75
N THR A 167 -5.08 0.84 11.69
CA THR A 167 -5.84 0.11 12.72
C THR A 167 -7.00 -0.65 12.10
N GLY A 168 -7.44 -1.71 12.77
CA GLY A 168 -8.50 -2.57 12.26
C GLY A 168 -9.83 -1.85 11.97
N ASP A 169 -10.09 -0.72 12.60
CA ASP A 169 -11.26 0.15 12.32
C ASP A 169 -10.99 1.18 11.19
N GLY A 170 -9.77 1.22 10.65
CA GLY A 170 -9.38 2.14 9.60
C GLY A 170 -9.28 3.61 10.01
N MET A 171 -9.38 3.93 11.33
CA MET A 171 -9.46 5.31 11.83
C MET A 171 -8.14 5.87 12.38
N ARG A 172 -7.08 5.08 12.40
CA ARG A 172 -5.72 5.52 12.72
C ARG A 172 -4.74 4.89 11.74
N ILE A 173 -3.75 5.67 11.33
CA ILE A 173 -2.68 5.21 10.46
C ILE A 173 -1.32 5.57 11.04
N ILE A 174 -0.37 4.64 10.93
CA ILE A 174 1.05 4.84 11.18
C ILE A 174 1.79 4.91 9.85
N ILE A 175 2.71 5.85 9.69
CA ILE A 175 3.39 6.13 8.43
C ILE A 175 4.89 6.29 8.68
N GLY A 176 5.68 5.50 7.97
CA GLY A 176 7.14 5.58 7.99
C GLY A 176 7.72 6.47 6.88
N ALA A 177 8.79 7.18 7.23
CA ALA A 177 9.64 7.98 6.35
C ALA A 177 11.11 7.62 6.64
N PRO A 178 11.62 6.48 6.13
CA PRO A 178 12.91 5.93 6.55
C PRO A 178 14.13 6.76 6.12
N LYS A 179 13.96 7.66 5.18
CA LYS A 179 15.02 8.55 4.67
C LYS A 179 15.02 9.92 5.32
N SER A 180 14.17 10.14 6.34
CA SER A 180 14.14 11.42 7.05
C SER A 180 15.44 11.70 7.78
N ASP A 181 15.95 12.93 7.61
CA ASP A 181 17.20 13.45 8.18
C ASP A 181 16.97 14.22 9.48
N HIS A 182 15.92 13.90 10.24
CA HIS A 182 15.54 14.70 11.41
C HIS A 182 16.65 14.78 12.48
N SER A 183 17.26 13.65 12.83
CA SER A 183 18.32 13.59 13.85
C SER A 183 19.71 13.51 13.23
N THR A 184 19.88 12.68 12.25
CA THR A 184 21.09 12.42 11.46
C THR A 184 20.65 11.94 10.07
N VAL A 185 21.61 11.87 9.13
CA VAL A 185 21.34 11.40 7.76
C VAL A 185 20.67 10.03 7.77
N ASP A 186 19.56 9.92 7.06
CA ASP A 186 18.75 8.69 6.93
C ASP A 186 18.43 8.04 8.30
N SER A 187 18.24 8.83 9.36
CA SER A 187 17.87 8.28 10.68
C SER A 187 16.47 7.71 10.71
N GLY A 188 15.60 8.24 9.86
CA GLY A 188 14.21 7.83 9.70
C GLY A 188 13.25 8.46 10.71
N GLN A 189 11.99 8.46 10.36
CA GLN A 189 10.89 9.05 11.15
C GLN A 189 9.62 8.25 10.98
N VAL A 190 8.78 8.24 12.02
CA VAL A 190 7.42 7.69 11.99
C VAL A 190 6.44 8.73 12.49
N LYS A 191 5.31 8.88 11.82
CA LYS A 191 4.19 9.72 12.22
C LYS A 191 2.91 8.90 12.36
N ILE A 192 2.04 9.32 13.26
CA ILE A 192 0.75 8.70 13.52
C ILE A 192 -0.35 9.74 13.27
N PHE A 193 -1.41 9.35 12.58
CA PHE A 193 -2.56 10.20 12.32
C PHE A 193 -3.85 9.50 12.75
N ASP A 194 -4.78 10.28 13.32
CA ASP A 194 -6.15 9.87 13.63
C ASP A 194 -7.12 10.53 12.65
N PHE A 195 -8.11 9.80 12.18
CA PHE A 195 -9.22 10.38 11.42
C PHE A 195 -10.22 11.03 12.39
N LYS A 196 -10.34 12.34 12.32
CA LYS A 196 -11.19 13.15 13.21
C LYS A 196 -11.87 14.28 12.45
N GLU A 197 -13.15 14.48 12.71
CA GLU A 197 -13.93 15.59 12.11
C GLU A 197 -13.85 15.64 10.58
N GLY A 198 -13.70 14.49 9.93
CA GLY A 198 -13.67 14.37 8.47
C GLY A 198 -12.27 14.50 7.83
N ASP A 199 -11.18 14.58 8.64
CA ASP A 199 -9.83 14.69 8.11
C ASP A 199 -8.78 13.97 8.99
N TRP A 200 -7.57 13.82 8.45
CA TRP A 200 -6.44 13.19 9.13
C TRP A 200 -5.65 14.21 9.97
N VAL A 201 -5.65 14.02 11.27
CA VAL A 201 -4.98 14.91 12.25
C VAL A 201 -3.85 14.13 12.92
N GLN A 202 -2.64 14.71 12.93
CA GLN A 202 -1.49 14.06 13.56
C GLN A 202 -1.74 13.81 15.06
N ALA A 203 -1.49 12.57 15.48
CA ALA A 203 -1.66 12.09 16.84
C ALA A 203 -0.32 12.04 17.58
N GLY A 204 -0.03 13.07 18.33
CA GLY A 204 1.22 13.17 19.10
C GLY A 204 2.42 13.69 18.29
N PRO A 205 3.62 13.73 18.93
CA PRO A 205 4.84 14.19 18.29
C PRO A 205 5.41 13.14 17.33
N ASP A 206 6.28 13.57 16.43
CA ASP A 206 7.05 12.69 15.56
C ASP A 206 7.91 11.71 16.37
N LEU A 207 7.99 10.48 15.91
CA LEU A 207 8.91 9.47 16.44
C LEU A 207 10.14 9.42 15.53
N ASN A 208 11.29 9.78 16.07
CA ASN A 208 12.50 9.94 15.27
C ASN A 208 13.52 8.85 15.55
N GLY A 209 14.14 8.32 14.50
CA GLY A 209 15.32 7.49 14.61
C GLY A 209 16.51 8.29 15.16
N VAL A 210 17.45 7.60 15.81
CA VAL A 210 18.60 8.23 16.50
C VAL A 210 19.94 7.85 15.88
N SER A 211 19.98 6.89 14.98
CA SER A 211 21.20 6.37 14.37
C SER A 211 21.28 6.75 12.89
N GLU A 212 22.44 7.25 12.46
CA GLU A 212 22.73 7.50 11.04
C GLU A 212 22.53 6.22 10.22
N GLY A 213 21.78 6.32 9.11
CA GLY A 213 21.42 5.18 8.27
C GLY A 213 20.50 4.16 8.94
N GLY A 214 19.96 4.46 10.12
CA GLY A 214 19.12 3.55 10.90
C GLY A 214 17.74 3.28 10.28
N GLN A 215 17.27 4.17 9.40
CA GLN A 215 16.03 4.05 8.61
C GLN A 215 14.81 3.65 9.46
N PHE A 216 14.67 4.29 10.62
CA PHE A 216 13.50 4.05 11.48
C PHE A 216 12.20 4.33 10.73
N GLY A 217 11.27 3.36 10.78
CA GLY A 217 10.03 3.43 9.99
C GLY A 217 10.16 2.87 8.57
N PHE A 218 11.12 1.96 8.36
CA PHE A 218 11.24 1.19 7.11
C PHE A 218 10.23 0.05 7.07
#